data_3e37107b3e5d8843904f43f1b0af47f3
#
_entry.id   3e37107b3e5d8843904f43f1b0af47f3
#
_cell.length_a   1.000
_cell.length_b   1.000
_cell.length_c   1.000
_cell.angle_alpha   90.00
_cell.angle_beta   90.00
_cell.angle_gamma   90.00
#
_symmetry.space_group_name_H-M   'P 1'
#
loop_
_entity.id
_entity.type
_entity.pdbx_description
1 polymer ?
#
loop_
_entity_poly.entity_id
_entity_poly.type
_entity_poly.pdbx_seq_one_letter_code
_entity_poly.pdbx_strand_id
1 'polypeptide(L)'
;MRIAIPTATVSRRRPVISAMLAALLCIASSAAGAQGVEVPPRDVYQDRGRGQSNKVALCVNGDAMMASFESALAREIASVLLLTPAVIEIKAWRPTEPLDYRLPLMLEEIYIQFAERCDGFMGFTLAQGYPEWMAITRPYLVTRTVIATNATNVRKLADVPVNRPLGTRILGGVDNQVIMYLQSLPEKIRWSRLTYYNNKVLIDRLLDGTVAAAFVWEPALYRATGGKPEAAGLHTIPSPFALYETEFGIAVRAHDTFLNTMLGQAIDALRADGTIDRLLAEHGLAAPKGPGK
;
A
#
# COMPACT_ATOMS: atom_id res chain seq x y z
N MET A 1 63.88 -37.32 46.16
CA MET A 1 63.10 -38.47 45.59
C MET A 1 62.51 -38.01 44.24
N ARG A 2 63.15 -38.34 43.13
CA ARG A 2 62.75 -37.95 41.78
C ARG A 2 62.01 -39.09 41.19
N ILE A 3 60.77 -38.84 40.75
CA ILE A 3 59.94 -39.79 40.05
C ILE A 3 60.01 -39.45 38.54
N ALA A 4 60.51 -40.37 37.76
CA ALA A 4 60.57 -40.27 36.29
C ALA A 4 59.26 -40.72 35.69
N ILE A 5 58.74 -39.93 34.71
CA ILE A 5 57.55 -40.24 33.90
C ILE A 5 58.04 -40.77 32.55
N PRO A 6 57.53 -41.90 32.04
CA PRO A 6 57.90 -42.42 30.72
C PRO A 6 57.15 -41.70 29.62
N THR A 7 57.86 -41.29 28.57
CA THR A 7 57.35 -40.77 27.33
C THR A 7 56.80 -41.87 26.44
N ALA A 8 55.51 -41.80 26.14
CA ALA A 8 54.88 -42.66 25.14
C ALA A 8 54.93 -42.03 23.76
N THR A 9 55.60 -42.68 22.84
CA THR A 9 55.65 -42.33 21.40
C THR A 9 54.32 -42.71 20.72
N VAL A 10 53.56 -41.69 20.30
CA VAL A 10 52.32 -41.87 19.49
C VAL A 10 52.68 -41.85 18.01
N SER A 11 52.48 -42.98 17.36
CA SER A 11 52.61 -43.21 15.92
C SER A 11 51.56 -42.38 15.16
N ARG A 12 52.03 -41.48 14.27
CA ARG A 12 51.20 -40.76 13.31
C ARG A 12 50.69 -41.72 12.21
N ARG A 13 49.45 -42.21 12.33
CA ARG A 13 48.70 -42.69 11.16
C ARG A 13 47.83 -41.56 10.63
N ARG A 14 48.05 -41.19 9.37
CA ARG A 14 47.32 -40.18 8.64
C ARG A 14 45.88 -40.64 8.39
N PRO A 15 44.83 -39.81 8.68
CA PRO A 15 43.48 -40.14 8.26
C PRO A 15 43.23 -39.59 6.84
N VAL A 16 43.35 -40.41 5.84
CA VAL A 16 42.94 -40.11 4.45
C VAL A 16 41.40 -40.15 4.29
N ILE A 17 40.68 -40.59 5.31
CA ILE A 17 39.22 -40.79 5.24
C ILE A 17 38.42 -39.53 5.60
N SER A 18 39.02 -38.55 6.29
CA SER A 18 38.29 -37.32 6.67
C SER A 18 38.11 -36.30 5.55
N ALA A 19 38.85 -36.42 4.46
CA ALA A 19 38.73 -35.46 3.34
C ALA A 19 37.57 -35.78 2.39
N MET A 20 37.09 -37.01 2.32
CA MET A 20 35.93 -37.37 1.48
C MET A 20 34.58 -37.07 2.10
N LEU A 21 34.46 -37.04 3.43
CA LEU A 21 33.18 -36.66 4.06
C LEU A 21 32.90 -35.14 4.05
N ALA A 22 33.93 -34.32 4.03
CA ALA A 22 33.78 -32.87 3.94
C ALA A 22 33.36 -32.38 2.55
N ALA A 23 33.73 -33.12 1.49
CA ALA A 23 33.34 -32.79 0.12
C ALA A 23 31.88 -33.15 -0.21
N LEU A 24 31.29 -34.15 0.46
CA LEU A 24 29.88 -34.48 0.27
C LEU A 24 28.90 -33.54 1.02
N LEU A 25 29.31 -32.85 2.08
CA LEU A 25 28.46 -31.89 2.77
C LEU A 25 28.36 -30.52 2.09
N CYS A 26 29.31 -30.17 1.22
CA CYS A 26 29.26 -28.91 0.47
C CYS A 26 28.33 -28.90 -0.75
N ILE A 27 27.86 -30.07 -1.21
CA ILE A 27 26.99 -30.19 -2.40
C ILE A 27 25.51 -30.11 -2.02
N ALA A 28 25.16 -30.25 -0.74
CA ALA A 28 23.77 -30.22 -0.29
C ALA A 28 23.24 -28.80 0.07
N SER A 29 24.08 -27.75 -0.04
CA SER A 29 23.71 -26.39 0.41
C SER A 29 23.29 -25.43 -0.71
N SER A 30 23.15 -25.89 -1.94
CA SER A 30 22.84 -25.02 -3.10
C SER A 30 21.43 -25.18 -3.68
N ALA A 31 20.49 -25.75 -2.93
CA ALA A 31 19.09 -25.85 -3.37
C ALA A 31 18.10 -25.12 -2.47
N ALA A 32 18.54 -24.04 -1.79
CA ALA A 32 17.60 -23.00 -1.41
C ALA A 32 17.38 -22.12 -2.66
N GLY A 33 16.72 -22.68 -3.66
CA GLY A 33 16.16 -21.91 -4.75
C GLY A 33 15.26 -20.87 -4.14
N ALA A 34 15.57 -19.58 -4.36
CA ALA A 34 14.59 -18.53 -4.22
C ALA A 34 13.33 -19.06 -4.91
N GLN A 35 12.25 -19.24 -4.14
CA GLN A 35 10.92 -19.41 -4.71
C GLN A 35 10.59 -18.07 -5.34
N GLY A 36 11.17 -17.82 -6.52
CA GLY A 36 10.68 -16.81 -7.42
C GLY A 36 9.20 -17.12 -7.63
N VAL A 37 8.35 -16.15 -7.50
CA VAL A 37 6.96 -16.23 -7.96
C VAL A 37 7.04 -16.86 -9.34
N GLU A 38 6.52 -18.09 -9.49
CA GLU A 38 6.49 -18.77 -10.78
C GLU A 38 5.74 -17.85 -11.73
N VAL A 39 6.48 -17.24 -12.64
CA VAL A 39 5.85 -16.47 -13.71
C VAL A 39 5.06 -17.46 -14.53
N PRO A 40 3.73 -17.35 -14.59
CA PRO A 40 2.92 -18.29 -15.32
C PRO A 40 3.42 -18.41 -16.77
N PRO A 41 3.28 -19.57 -17.41
CA PRO A 41 3.73 -19.78 -18.80
C PRO A 41 3.23 -18.67 -19.72
N ARG A 42 4.07 -18.22 -20.65
CA ARG A 42 3.76 -17.15 -21.63
C ARG A 42 2.43 -17.38 -22.36
N ASP A 43 1.99 -18.61 -22.49
CA ASP A 43 0.76 -19.00 -23.17
C ASP A 43 -0.51 -18.53 -22.44
N VAL A 44 -0.43 -18.29 -21.13
CA VAL A 44 -1.54 -17.69 -20.35
C VAL A 44 -1.62 -16.18 -20.58
N TYR A 45 -0.54 -15.57 -21.10
CA TYR A 45 -0.52 -14.15 -21.51
C TYR A 45 -1.05 -13.92 -22.91
N GLN A 46 -1.28 -15.00 -23.67
CA GLN A 46 -1.79 -14.84 -25.04
C GLN A 46 -3.18 -14.27 -25.00
N ASP A 47 -3.20 -13.01 -25.34
CA ASP A 47 -4.29 -12.31 -25.96
C ASP A 47 -5.68 -12.91 -25.70
N ARG A 48 -6.33 -12.41 -24.68
CA ARG A 48 -7.69 -12.01 -25.01
C ARG A 48 -7.51 -10.97 -26.12
N GLY A 49 -7.44 -11.45 -27.37
CA GLY A 49 -7.54 -10.55 -28.47
C GLY A 49 -8.67 -9.62 -28.09
N ARG A 50 -8.39 -8.32 -27.92
CA ARG A 50 -9.47 -7.34 -27.90
C ARG A 50 -10.16 -7.55 -29.24
N GLY A 51 -10.98 -8.60 -29.28
CA GLY A 51 -11.89 -8.77 -30.37
C GLY A 51 -12.57 -7.42 -30.42
N GLN A 52 -12.73 -6.81 -31.56
CA GLN A 52 -13.29 -5.51 -31.91
C GLN A 52 -14.42 -5.00 -30.96
N SER A 53 -14.32 -5.24 -29.65
CA SER A 53 -15.28 -4.82 -28.66
C SER A 53 -14.96 -3.38 -28.29
N ASN A 54 -15.88 -2.50 -28.56
CA ASN A 54 -15.85 -1.11 -28.13
C ASN A 54 -16.00 -0.99 -26.60
N LYS A 55 -15.28 -1.85 -25.83
CA LYS A 55 -15.39 -1.95 -24.36
C LYS A 55 -14.02 -1.88 -23.70
N VAL A 56 -13.99 -1.30 -22.52
CA VAL A 56 -12.85 -1.40 -21.57
C VAL A 56 -13.35 -1.93 -20.24
N ALA A 57 -12.72 -3.00 -19.76
CA ALA A 57 -13.06 -3.64 -18.51
C ALA A 57 -12.07 -3.19 -17.42
N LEU A 58 -12.54 -2.35 -16.47
CA LEU A 58 -11.75 -1.88 -15.36
C LEU A 58 -12.25 -2.53 -14.07
N CYS A 59 -11.34 -3.23 -13.39
CA CYS A 59 -11.59 -3.84 -12.09
C CYS A 59 -11.31 -2.85 -10.97
N VAL A 60 -12.12 -2.95 -9.93
CA VAL A 60 -12.04 -2.13 -8.72
C VAL A 60 -12.08 -3.06 -7.51
N ASN A 61 -11.25 -2.80 -6.51
CA ASN A 61 -11.37 -3.51 -5.24
C ASN A 61 -12.61 -3.02 -4.49
N GLY A 62 -13.71 -3.78 -4.55
CA GLY A 62 -15.00 -3.44 -3.94
C GLY A 62 -14.96 -3.27 -2.41
N ASP A 63 -13.92 -3.79 -1.76
CA ASP A 63 -13.69 -3.65 -0.32
C ASP A 63 -12.85 -2.43 0.05
N ALA A 64 -12.25 -1.76 -0.94
CA ALA A 64 -11.44 -0.58 -0.70
C ALA A 64 -12.30 0.64 -0.35
N MET A 65 -11.75 1.53 0.45
CA MET A 65 -12.42 2.79 0.81
C MET A 65 -12.71 3.67 -0.43
N MET A 66 -11.89 3.57 -1.47
CA MET A 66 -12.03 4.34 -2.71
C MET A 66 -12.94 3.67 -3.75
N ALA A 67 -13.49 2.48 -3.50
CA ALA A 67 -14.21 1.68 -4.49
C ALA A 67 -15.28 2.46 -5.27
N SER A 68 -16.10 3.25 -4.59
CA SER A 68 -17.15 4.04 -5.21
C SER A 68 -16.61 5.16 -6.12
N PHE A 69 -15.57 5.86 -5.67
CA PHE A 69 -14.85 6.86 -6.46
C PHE A 69 -14.20 6.23 -7.69
N GLU A 70 -13.46 5.13 -7.51
CA GLU A 70 -12.77 4.43 -8.58
C GLU A 70 -13.75 3.87 -9.61
N SER A 71 -14.90 3.37 -9.17
CA SER A 71 -15.98 2.92 -10.07
C SER A 71 -16.57 4.07 -10.90
N ALA A 72 -16.71 5.25 -10.31
CA ALA A 72 -17.16 6.44 -11.04
C ALA A 72 -16.08 6.92 -12.02
N LEU A 73 -14.83 7.01 -11.58
CA LEU A 73 -13.70 7.40 -12.41
C LEU A 73 -13.49 6.45 -13.60
N ALA A 74 -13.65 5.14 -13.39
CA ALA A 74 -13.57 4.15 -14.47
C ALA A 74 -14.58 4.40 -15.59
N ARG A 75 -15.81 4.85 -15.25
CA ARG A 75 -16.83 5.21 -16.25
C ARG A 75 -16.45 6.47 -17.00
N GLU A 76 -15.94 7.50 -16.33
CA GLU A 76 -15.48 8.73 -16.98
C GLU A 76 -14.29 8.46 -17.91
N ILE A 77 -13.33 7.64 -17.48
CA ILE A 77 -12.19 7.23 -18.32
C ILE A 77 -12.71 6.55 -19.61
N ALA A 78 -13.65 5.60 -19.49
CA ALA A 78 -14.22 4.94 -20.65
C ALA A 78 -14.95 5.92 -21.57
N SER A 79 -15.66 6.90 -21.00
CA SER A 79 -16.36 7.96 -21.76
C SER A 79 -15.39 8.81 -22.57
N VAL A 80 -14.29 9.27 -21.96
CA VAL A 80 -13.24 10.03 -22.66
C VAL A 80 -12.62 9.23 -23.81
N LEU A 81 -12.47 7.92 -23.62
CA LEU A 81 -11.94 7.02 -24.63
C LEU A 81 -12.98 6.59 -25.68
N LEU A 82 -14.24 7.07 -25.59
CA LEU A 82 -15.35 6.65 -26.44
C LEU A 82 -15.58 5.13 -26.42
N LEU A 83 -15.32 4.50 -25.27
CA LEU A 83 -15.51 3.06 -25.04
C LEU A 83 -16.69 2.81 -24.09
N THR A 84 -17.30 1.65 -24.21
CA THR A 84 -18.33 1.20 -23.27
C THR A 84 -17.66 0.74 -21.97
N PRO A 85 -17.99 1.31 -20.81
CA PRO A 85 -17.39 0.90 -19.53
C PRO A 85 -17.93 -0.47 -19.09
N ALA A 86 -17.01 -1.36 -18.70
CA ALA A 86 -17.32 -2.53 -17.90
C ALA A 86 -16.58 -2.39 -16.55
N VAL A 87 -17.28 -1.91 -15.53
CA VAL A 87 -16.72 -1.79 -14.18
C VAL A 87 -17.03 -3.05 -13.41
N ILE A 88 -15.98 -3.74 -12.95
CA ILE A 88 -16.08 -5.05 -12.29
C ILE A 88 -15.57 -4.90 -10.85
N GLU A 89 -16.46 -5.04 -9.90
CA GLU A 89 -16.07 -5.06 -8.49
C GLU A 89 -15.53 -6.44 -8.11
N ILE A 90 -14.29 -6.46 -7.65
CA ILE A 90 -13.63 -7.65 -7.11
C ILE A 90 -13.65 -7.53 -5.60
N LYS A 91 -14.21 -8.52 -4.95
CA LYS A 91 -14.16 -8.67 -3.49
C LYS A 91 -13.19 -9.79 -3.16
N ALA A 92 -12.35 -9.59 -2.15
CA ALA A 92 -11.45 -10.61 -1.69
C ALA A 92 -12.27 -11.85 -1.25
N TRP A 93 -11.97 -13.00 -1.86
CA TRP A 93 -12.59 -14.27 -1.51
C TRP A 93 -11.95 -14.80 -0.22
N ARG A 94 -12.37 -14.29 0.91
CA ARG A 94 -11.92 -14.83 2.21
C ARG A 94 -13.10 -14.84 3.16
N PRO A 95 -13.27 -15.95 3.94
CA PRO A 95 -14.22 -15.96 5.02
C PRO A 95 -13.90 -14.79 5.94
N THR A 96 -14.91 -13.98 6.22
CA THR A 96 -14.82 -12.90 7.17
C THR A 96 -14.65 -13.51 8.55
N GLU A 97 -13.38 -13.71 8.93
CA GLU A 97 -13.06 -13.86 10.34
C GLU A 97 -13.54 -12.61 11.07
N PRO A 98 -13.95 -12.71 12.35
CA PRO A 98 -14.51 -11.59 13.11
C PRO A 98 -13.54 -10.41 13.34
N LEU A 99 -12.33 -10.49 12.85
CA LEU A 99 -11.36 -9.40 12.82
C LEU A 99 -11.67 -8.51 11.62
N ASP A 100 -11.96 -7.26 11.85
CA ASP A 100 -12.16 -6.16 10.86
C ASP A 100 -10.94 -5.94 9.93
N TYR A 101 -10.07 -6.93 9.83
CA TYR A 101 -8.86 -6.92 9.03
C TYR A 101 -9.10 -7.62 7.69
N ARG A 102 -9.46 -6.81 6.70
CA ARG A 102 -9.49 -7.27 5.30
C ARG A 102 -8.07 -7.27 4.76
N LEU A 103 -7.55 -8.47 4.47
CA LEU A 103 -6.26 -8.58 3.79
C LEU A 103 -6.38 -7.98 2.39
N PRO A 104 -5.34 -7.28 1.90
CA PRO A 104 -5.33 -6.79 0.53
C PRO A 104 -5.42 -7.97 -0.45
N LEU A 105 -5.95 -7.71 -1.65
CA LEU A 105 -5.90 -8.67 -2.75
C LEU A 105 -4.44 -9.05 -3.01
N MET A 106 -4.20 -10.35 -3.16
CA MET A 106 -2.86 -10.86 -3.47
C MET A 106 -2.56 -10.64 -4.95
N LEU A 107 -1.29 -10.52 -5.31
CA LEU A 107 -0.88 -10.29 -6.70
C LEU A 107 -1.33 -11.43 -7.62
N GLU A 108 -1.38 -12.66 -7.12
CA GLU A 108 -1.90 -13.83 -7.83
C GLU A 108 -3.39 -13.71 -8.15
N GLU A 109 -4.19 -13.20 -7.21
CA GLU A 109 -5.61 -12.94 -7.42
C GLU A 109 -5.81 -11.88 -8.51
N ILE A 110 -5.00 -10.83 -8.49
CA ILE A 110 -5.01 -9.76 -9.49
C ILE A 110 -4.61 -10.29 -10.87
N TYR A 111 -3.58 -11.15 -10.91
CA TYR A 111 -3.16 -11.82 -12.14
C TYR A 111 -4.30 -12.61 -12.78
N ILE A 112 -5.02 -13.40 -11.98
CA ILE A 112 -6.19 -14.16 -12.46
C ILE A 112 -7.26 -13.20 -13.03
N GLN A 113 -7.52 -12.07 -12.37
CA GLN A 113 -8.47 -11.09 -12.89
C GLN A 113 -8.03 -10.50 -14.23
N PHE A 114 -6.74 -10.22 -14.43
CA PHE A 114 -6.21 -9.80 -15.72
C PHE A 114 -6.35 -10.89 -16.81
N ALA A 115 -6.11 -12.15 -16.45
CA ALA A 115 -6.27 -13.25 -17.38
C ALA A 115 -7.73 -13.46 -17.80
N GLU A 116 -8.68 -13.25 -16.87
CA GLU A 116 -10.07 -13.64 -17.08
C GLU A 116 -11.01 -12.49 -17.40
N ARG A 117 -10.85 -11.31 -16.83
CA ARG A 117 -11.93 -10.34 -16.74
C ARG A 117 -11.55 -8.88 -16.97
N CYS A 118 -10.33 -8.45 -16.59
CA CYS A 118 -9.97 -7.04 -16.53
C CYS A 118 -8.93 -6.66 -17.58
N ASP A 119 -9.13 -5.50 -18.20
CA ASP A 119 -8.10 -4.83 -19.00
C ASP A 119 -7.17 -3.99 -18.10
N GLY A 120 -7.72 -3.43 -17.02
CA GLY A 120 -7.00 -2.68 -16.00
C GLY A 120 -7.58 -2.89 -14.61
N PHE A 121 -6.78 -2.65 -13.57
CA PHE A 121 -7.21 -2.74 -12.18
C PHE A 121 -6.86 -1.44 -11.45
N MET A 122 -7.88 -0.78 -10.88
CA MET A 122 -7.73 0.51 -10.19
C MET A 122 -7.15 0.34 -8.78
N GLY A 123 -6.62 1.41 -8.21
CA GLY A 123 -6.20 1.42 -6.79
C GLY A 123 -4.78 0.98 -6.53
N PHE A 124 -3.93 0.90 -7.53
CA PHE A 124 -2.53 0.55 -7.35
C PHE A 124 -1.67 1.77 -7.04
N THR A 125 -0.82 1.64 -6.02
CA THR A 125 0.16 2.69 -5.71
C THR A 125 1.30 2.68 -6.73
N LEU A 126 1.85 3.84 -7.04
CA LEU A 126 3.06 3.93 -7.85
C LEU A 126 4.27 3.62 -6.96
N ALA A 127 4.62 2.35 -6.85
CA ALA A 127 5.74 1.84 -6.06
C ALA A 127 6.67 0.98 -6.93
N GLN A 128 7.89 0.77 -6.47
CA GLN A 128 8.82 -0.18 -7.08
C GLN A 128 8.54 -1.60 -6.58
N GLY A 129 8.97 -2.60 -7.33
CA GLY A 129 8.91 -4.01 -6.93
C GLY A 129 7.67 -4.75 -7.38
N TYR A 130 6.87 -4.20 -8.27
CA TYR A 130 5.82 -4.95 -8.95
C TYR A 130 6.39 -5.98 -9.92
N PRO A 131 5.67 -7.09 -10.17
CA PRO A 131 6.09 -8.11 -11.14
C PRO A 131 6.26 -7.53 -12.55
N GLU A 132 7.16 -8.11 -13.35
CA GLU A 132 7.44 -7.67 -14.72
C GLU A 132 6.23 -7.73 -15.67
N TRP A 133 5.21 -8.53 -15.33
CA TRP A 133 3.99 -8.64 -16.12
C TRP A 133 3.02 -7.48 -15.92
N MET A 134 3.27 -6.58 -14.94
CA MET A 134 2.38 -5.47 -14.56
C MET A 134 3.07 -4.13 -14.78
N ALA A 135 2.34 -3.18 -15.34
CA ALA A 135 2.73 -1.78 -15.41
C ALA A 135 1.62 -0.92 -14.76
N ILE A 136 2.00 0.23 -14.22
CA ILE A 136 1.04 1.18 -13.63
C ILE A 136 0.97 2.41 -14.54
N THR A 137 -0.24 2.93 -14.76
CA THR A 137 -0.44 4.18 -15.50
C THR A 137 0.11 5.39 -14.74
N ARG A 138 0.04 6.57 -15.34
CA ARG A 138 0.14 7.83 -14.61
C ARG A 138 -0.86 7.86 -13.46
N PRO A 139 -0.54 8.52 -12.33
CA PRO A 139 -1.44 8.55 -11.19
C PRO A 139 -2.71 9.32 -11.52
N TYR A 140 -3.87 8.79 -11.17
CA TYR A 140 -5.13 9.54 -11.18
C TYR A 140 -5.38 10.28 -9.87
N LEU A 141 -4.72 9.87 -8.78
CA LEU A 141 -4.83 10.47 -7.45
C LEU A 141 -3.45 10.56 -6.81
N VAL A 142 -3.11 11.74 -6.32
CA VAL A 142 -1.98 11.97 -5.41
C VAL A 142 -2.57 12.37 -4.06
N THR A 143 -2.17 11.71 -3.01
CA THR A 143 -2.70 11.91 -1.67
C THR A 143 -1.59 11.82 -0.63
N ARG A 144 -1.86 12.31 0.57
CA ARG A 144 -0.88 12.38 1.66
C ARG A 144 -1.45 11.89 2.98
N THR A 145 -0.55 11.63 3.90
CA THR A 145 -0.89 11.52 5.32
C THR A 145 -0.75 12.89 5.97
N VAL A 146 -1.65 13.19 6.90
CA VAL A 146 -1.64 14.39 7.72
C VAL A 146 -1.62 14.03 9.19
N ILE A 147 -1.16 14.94 10.04
CA ILE A 147 -1.31 14.79 11.49
C ILE A 147 -2.56 15.55 11.89
N ALA A 148 -3.55 14.84 12.41
CA ALA A 148 -4.80 15.42 12.91
C ALA A 148 -4.84 15.39 14.45
N THR A 149 -5.48 16.39 15.05
CA THR A 149 -5.73 16.47 16.50
C THR A 149 -7.08 17.12 16.78
N ASN A 150 -7.68 16.79 17.92
CA ASN A 150 -8.89 17.44 18.43
C ASN A 150 -8.58 18.50 19.51
N ALA A 151 -7.32 18.67 19.90
CA ALA A 151 -6.90 19.59 20.95
C ALA A 151 -6.63 20.98 20.40
N THR A 152 -7.50 21.95 20.67
CA THR A 152 -7.48 23.32 20.13
C THR A 152 -6.22 24.11 20.44
N ASN A 153 -5.46 23.73 21.46
CA ASN A 153 -4.21 24.35 21.88
C ASN A 153 -2.96 23.73 21.22
N VAL A 154 -3.08 22.64 20.48
CA VAL A 154 -1.97 21.96 19.80
C VAL A 154 -1.81 22.55 18.39
N ARG A 155 -0.65 23.14 18.10
CA ARG A 155 -0.31 23.75 16.80
C ARG A 155 0.81 23.00 16.06
N LYS A 156 1.60 22.23 16.77
CA LYS A 156 2.68 21.37 16.26
C LYS A 156 2.78 20.12 17.12
N LEU A 157 3.42 19.06 16.63
CA LEU A 157 3.50 17.80 17.35
C LEU A 157 4.15 17.95 18.73
N ALA A 158 5.12 18.87 18.87
CA ALA A 158 5.78 19.14 20.14
C ALA A 158 4.87 19.73 21.23
N ASP A 159 3.71 20.26 20.88
CA ASP A 159 2.72 20.77 21.83
C ASP A 159 1.88 19.65 22.45
N VAL A 160 1.92 18.43 21.87
CA VAL A 160 1.22 17.25 22.41
C VAL A 160 1.95 16.79 23.68
N PRO A 161 1.25 16.65 24.82
CA PRO A 161 1.89 16.14 26.05
C PRO A 161 2.47 14.74 25.85
N VAL A 162 3.71 14.52 26.33
CA VAL A 162 4.44 13.25 26.09
C VAL A 162 3.74 12.03 26.69
N ASN A 163 2.98 12.21 27.76
CA ASN A 163 2.17 11.16 28.38
C ASN A 163 0.89 10.81 27.62
N ARG A 164 0.60 11.49 26.51
CA ARG A 164 -0.54 11.20 25.65
C ARG A 164 -0.06 10.46 24.40
N PRO A 165 -0.70 9.34 24.02
CA PRO A 165 -0.25 8.54 22.90
C PRO A 165 -0.54 9.20 21.54
N LEU A 166 0.30 8.88 20.56
CA LEU A 166 0.07 9.16 19.15
C LEU A 166 -0.57 7.95 18.47
N GLY A 167 -1.49 8.20 17.56
CA GLY A 167 -2.17 7.16 16.78
C GLY A 167 -1.55 6.98 15.40
N THR A 168 -1.40 5.73 14.95
CA THR A 168 -0.99 5.41 13.57
C THR A 168 -1.79 4.23 13.03
N ARG A 169 -1.85 4.11 11.70
CA ARG A 169 -2.37 2.91 11.06
C ARG A 169 -1.23 1.90 10.89
N ILE A 170 -1.38 0.69 11.45
CA ILE A 170 -0.40 -0.40 11.33
C ILE A 170 -0.19 -0.79 9.86
N LEU A 171 1.03 -1.19 9.51
CA LEU A 171 1.45 -1.61 8.16
C LEU A 171 1.29 -0.51 7.08
N GLY A 172 1.06 0.73 7.47
CA GLY A 172 1.16 1.87 6.55
C GLY A 172 2.61 2.33 6.39
N GLY A 173 3.00 2.80 5.22
CA GLY A 173 4.36 3.36 5.00
C GLY A 173 4.72 4.45 6.02
N VAL A 174 3.74 5.25 6.42
CA VAL A 174 3.91 6.30 7.45
C VAL A 174 4.14 5.72 8.85
N ASP A 175 3.61 4.54 9.17
CA ASP A 175 3.84 3.92 10.48
C ASP A 175 5.34 3.68 10.74
N ASN A 176 6.07 3.19 9.74
CA ASN A 176 7.51 3.03 9.82
C ASN A 176 8.25 4.37 9.98
N GLN A 177 7.82 5.43 9.27
CA GLN A 177 8.41 6.76 9.44
C GLN A 177 8.20 7.29 10.87
N VAL A 178 7.01 7.09 11.44
CA VAL A 178 6.71 7.47 12.83
C VAL A 178 7.57 6.69 13.81
N ILE A 179 7.75 5.37 13.62
CA ILE A 179 8.63 4.54 14.45
C ILE A 179 10.04 5.10 14.42
N MET A 180 10.61 5.34 13.25
CA MET A 180 11.97 5.89 13.11
C MET A 180 12.10 7.26 13.75
N TYR A 181 11.12 8.14 13.55
CA TYR A 181 11.11 9.44 14.20
C TYR A 181 11.08 9.32 15.74
N LEU A 182 10.18 8.51 16.29
CA LEU A 182 10.08 8.32 17.72
C LEU A 182 11.37 7.71 18.32
N GLN A 183 12.00 6.78 17.61
CA GLN A 183 13.29 6.20 18.03
C GLN A 183 14.45 7.21 18.02
N SER A 184 14.39 8.22 17.16
CA SER A 184 15.40 9.30 17.13
C SER A 184 15.29 10.27 18.31
N LEU A 185 14.16 10.26 19.04
CA LEU A 185 13.95 11.15 20.17
C LEU A 185 14.52 10.57 21.47
N PRO A 186 15.07 11.42 22.38
CA PRO A 186 15.38 11.02 23.74
C PRO A 186 14.15 10.42 24.44
N GLU A 187 14.36 9.41 25.27
CA GLU A 187 13.27 8.66 25.93
C GLU A 187 12.31 9.56 26.71
N LYS A 188 12.83 10.59 27.38
CA LYS A 188 12.03 11.52 28.20
C LYS A 188 11.01 12.34 27.43
N ILE A 189 11.20 12.50 26.11
CA ILE A 189 10.32 13.28 25.22
C ILE A 189 9.69 12.43 24.13
N ARG A 190 9.79 11.11 24.25
CA ARG A 190 9.27 10.15 23.27
C ARG A 190 7.83 9.80 23.63
N TRP A 191 6.91 10.06 22.71
CA TRP A 191 5.52 9.63 22.86
C TRP A 191 5.39 8.11 22.75
N SER A 192 4.40 7.54 23.44
CA SER A 192 3.91 6.21 23.15
C SER A 192 3.10 6.22 21.86
N ARG A 193 3.09 5.10 21.14
CA ARG A 193 2.37 4.92 19.90
C ARG A 193 1.32 3.83 20.05
N LEU A 194 0.06 4.13 19.66
CA LEU A 194 -1.03 3.17 19.53
C LEU A 194 -1.32 2.94 18.05
N THR A 195 -1.41 1.68 17.65
CA THR A 195 -1.65 1.28 16.27
C THR A 195 -3.03 0.71 16.07
N TYR A 196 -3.62 1.03 14.93
CA TYR A 196 -4.96 0.59 14.55
C TYR A 196 -4.97 0.00 13.15
N TYR A 197 -5.81 -0.99 12.91
CA TYR A 197 -5.85 -1.70 11.61
C TYR A 197 -6.46 -0.87 10.49
N ASN A 198 -7.39 0.03 10.79
CA ASN A 198 -8.04 0.86 9.80
C ASN A 198 -8.15 2.33 10.25
N ASN A 199 -8.30 3.21 9.25
CA ASN A 199 -8.38 4.63 9.49
C ASN A 199 -9.64 5.05 10.25
N LYS A 200 -10.76 4.32 10.10
CA LYS A 200 -12.00 4.65 10.81
C LYS A 200 -11.80 4.53 12.31
N VAL A 201 -11.29 3.39 12.78
CA VAL A 201 -11.02 3.18 14.21
C VAL A 201 -9.99 4.18 14.71
N LEU A 202 -8.93 4.47 13.94
CA LEU A 202 -7.93 5.48 14.30
C LEU A 202 -8.57 6.87 14.52
N ILE A 203 -9.47 7.29 13.63
CA ILE A 203 -10.17 8.57 13.72
C ILE A 203 -11.17 8.56 14.90
N ASP A 204 -11.90 7.47 15.12
CA ASP A 204 -12.78 7.34 16.28
C ASP A 204 -11.99 7.49 17.60
N ARG A 205 -10.77 6.93 17.68
CA ARG A 205 -9.88 7.05 18.85
C ARG A 205 -9.25 8.45 18.98
N LEU A 206 -9.13 9.18 17.90
CA LEU A 206 -8.75 10.58 17.94
C LEU A 206 -9.91 11.44 18.47
N LEU A 207 -11.13 11.18 18.01
CA LEU A 207 -12.32 11.92 18.42
C LEU A 207 -12.66 11.70 19.90
N ASP A 208 -12.56 10.46 20.40
CA ASP A 208 -12.82 10.14 21.81
C ASP A 208 -11.66 10.53 22.74
N GLY A 209 -10.55 11.02 22.19
CA GLY A 209 -9.39 11.47 22.95
C GLY A 209 -8.49 10.33 23.46
N THR A 210 -8.69 9.09 23.05
CA THR A 210 -7.76 7.97 23.37
C THR A 210 -6.36 8.26 22.87
N VAL A 211 -6.22 8.84 21.67
CA VAL A 211 -4.97 9.37 21.15
C VAL A 211 -5.05 10.90 21.08
N ALA A 212 -3.94 11.59 21.32
CA ALA A 212 -3.91 13.06 21.32
C ALA A 212 -3.70 13.64 19.93
N ALA A 213 -2.99 12.94 19.08
CA ALA A 213 -2.83 13.25 17.67
C ALA A 213 -2.69 11.93 16.88
N ALA A 214 -3.07 11.94 15.63
CA ALA A 214 -3.04 10.77 14.79
C ALA A 214 -2.46 11.08 13.40
N PHE A 215 -1.65 10.17 12.89
CA PHE A 215 -1.17 10.18 11.51
C PHE A 215 -2.22 9.49 10.65
N VAL A 216 -3.03 10.27 9.97
CA VAL A 216 -4.22 9.80 9.23
C VAL A 216 -4.04 10.03 7.75
N TRP A 217 -4.44 9.06 6.94
CA TRP A 217 -4.55 9.26 5.50
C TRP A 217 -5.62 10.32 5.20
N GLU A 218 -5.25 11.39 4.52
CA GLU A 218 -6.09 12.58 4.36
C GLU A 218 -7.48 12.28 3.77
N PRO A 219 -7.64 11.44 2.71
CA PRO A 219 -8.97 11.09 2.22
C PRO A 219 -9.84 10.35 3.25
N ALA A 220 -9.23 9.57 4.15
CA ALA A 220 -9.98 8.91 5.21
C ALA A 220 -10.49 9.91 6.26
N LEU A 221 -9.71 10.95 6.55
CA LEU A 221 -10.12 12.04 7.43
C LEU A 221 -11.34 12.76 6.86
N TYR A 222 -11.30 13.16 5.59
CA TYR A 222 -12.44 13.81 4.93
C TYR A 222 -13.68 12.92 4.91
N ARG A 223 -13.51 11.64 4.56
CA ARG A 223 -14.64 10.70 4.54
C ARG A 223 -15.28 10.51 5.90
N ALA A 224 -14.50 10.37 6.96
CA ALA A 224 -14.99 10.18 8.31
C ALA A 224 -15.70 11.42 8.88
N THR A 225 -15.37 12.61 8.36
CA THR A 225 -15.89 13.90 8.84
C THR A 225 -16.87 14.57 7.86
N GLY A 226 -17.33 13.83 6.84
CA GLY A 226 -18.22 14.37 5.82
C GLY A 226 -17.61 15.54 5.03
N GLY A 227 -16.30 15.52 4.81
CA GLY A 227 -15.58 16.56 4.08
C GLY A 227 -15.21 17.81 4.92
N LYS A 228 -15.51 17.81 6.23
CA LYS A 228 -15.36 18.99 7.10
C LYS A 228 -14.71 18.61 8.43
N PRO A 229 -13.39 18.32 8.46
CA PRO A 229 -12.70 17.96 9.71
C PRO A 229 -12.89 18.98 10.83
N GLU A 230 -12.86 20.29 10.51
CA GLU A 230 -13.01 21.38 11.48
C GLU A 230 -14.39 21.37 12.15
N ALA A 231 -15.45 21.03 11.40
CA ALA A 231 -16.79 20.90 11.96
C ALA A 231 -16.94 19.70 12.91
N ALA A 232 -16.10 18.68 12.72
CA ALA A 232 -15.97 17.55 13.63
C ALA A 232 -15.01 17.82 14.80
N GLY A 233 -14.50 19.04 14.95
CA GLY A 233 -13.56 19.44 15.98
C GLY A 233 -12.13 18.95 15.73
N LEU A 234 -11.80 18.55 14.51
CA LEU A 234 -10.47 18.12 14.13
C LEU A 234 -9.77 19.21 13.31
N HIS A 235 -8.47 19.38 13.54
CA HIS A 235 -7.62 20.20 12.68
C HIS A 235 -6.30 19.50 12.42
N THR A 236 -5.62 19.89 11.34
CA THR A 236 -4.33 19.35 10.98
C THR A 236 -3.20 20.23 11.49
N ILE A 237 -2.09 19.60 11.86
CA ILE A 237 -0.87 20.26 12.31
C ILE A 237 0.31 19.85 11.43
N PRO A 238 1.36 20.70 11.33
CA PRO A 238 2.54 20.38 10.53
C PRO A 238 3.28 19.16 11.09
N SER A 239 3.79 18.32 10.18
CA SER A 239 4.67 17.21 10.54
C SER A 239 6.09 17.70 10.79
N PRO A 240 6.80 17.17 11.80
CA PRO A 240 8.20 17.49 12.06
C PRO A 240 9.16 16.81 11.07
N PHE A 241 8.67 15.95 10.20
CA PHE A 241 9.43 15.25 9.15
C PHE A 241 8.58 15.14 7.88
N ALA A 242 9.25 14.89 6.75
CA ALA A 242 8.54 14.71 5.47
C ALA A 242 7.72 13.42 5.49
N LEU A 243 6.42 13.55 5.30
CA LEU A 243 5.51 12.42 5.15
C LEU A 243 5.44 12.03 3.67
N TYR A 244 5.38 10.72 3.39
CA TYR A 244 5.25 10.23 2.04
C TYR A 244 3.90 10.62 1.42
N GLU A 245 3.95 11.08 0.19
CA GLU A 245 2.80 11.13 -0.67
C GLU A 245 2.56 9.74 -1.27
N THR A 246 1.31 9.43 -1.51
CA THR A 246 0.91 8.18 -2.14
C THR A 246 0.20 8.50 -3.44
N GLU A 247 0.75 7.99 -4.53
CA GLU A 247 0.19 8.13 -5.86
C GLU A 247 -0.55 6.84 -6.24
N PHE A 248 -1.76 6.97 -6.77
CA PHE A 248 -2.58 5.84 -7.20
C PHE A 248 -2.82 5.88 -8.71
N GLY A 249 -2.56 4.76 -9.37
CA GLY A 249 -2.77 4.56 -10.80
C GLY A 249 -3.58 3.31 -11.09
N ILE A 250 -3.67 2.99 -12.37
CA ILE A 250 -4.33 1.80 -12.88
C ILE A 250 -3.26 0.79 -13.26
N ALA A 251 -3.30 -0.39 -12.67
CA ALA A 251 -2.47 -1.50 -13.11
C ALA A 251 -2.99 -2.05 -14.43
N VAL A 252 -2.09 -2.32 -15.37
CA VAL A 252 -2.36 -2.93 -16.67
C VAL A 252 -1.32 -4.01 -16.97
N ARG A 253 -1.57 -4.88 -17.94
CA ARG A 253 -0.55 -5.81 -18.40
C ARG A 253 0.64 -5.04 -19.01
N ALA A 254 1.86 -5.37 -18.61
CA ALA A 254 3.06 -4.61 -19.02
C ALA A 254 3.26 -4.54 -20.55
N HIS A 255 2.83 -5.56 -21.29
CA HIS A 255 2.92 -5.59 -22.75
C HIS A 255 1.83 -4.75 -23.44
N ASP A 256 0.76 -4.34 -22.74
CA ASP A 256 -0.31 -3.50 -23.30
C ASP A 256 0.04 -2.01 -23.16
N THR A 257 1.11 -1.62 -23.80
CA THR A 257 1.61 -0.22 -23.78
C THR A 257 0.63 0.77 -24.41
N PHE A 258 -0.16 0.31 -25.38
CA PHE A 258 -1.20 1.12 -26.01
C PHE A 258 -2.29 1.48 -25.01
N LEU A 259 -2.84 0.49 -24.29
CA LEU A 259 -3.85 0.75 -23.26
C LEU A 259 -3.30 1.64 -22.15
N ASN A 260 -2.08 1.36 -21.68
CA ASN A 260 -1.41 2.19 -20.65
C ASN A 260 -1.36 3.66 -21.08
N THR A 261 -0.97 3.91 -22.32
CA THR A 261 -0.90 5.27 -22.88
C THR A 261 -2.27 5.93 -22.98
N MET A 262 -3.28 5.22 -23.49
CA MET A 262 -4.63 5.75 -23.61
C MET A 262 -5.27 6.07 -22.25
N LEU A 263 -5.16 5.17 -21.28
CA LEU A 263 -5.64 5.41 -19.92
C LEU A 263 -4.92 6.60 -19.28
N GLY A 264 -3.60 6.73 -19.47
CA GLY A 264 -2.84 7.88 -18.99
C GLY A 264 -3.32 9.20 -19.59
N GLN A 265 -3.59 9.24 -20.90
CA GLN A 265 -4.12 10.43 -21.56
C GLN A 265 -5.54 10.79 -21.09
N ALA A 266 -6.41 9.78 -20.88
CA ALA A 266 -7.74 9.99 -20.34
C ALA A 266 -7.68 10.56 -18.89
N ILE A 267 -6.77 10.04 -18.06
CA ILE A 267 -6.53 10.56 -16.70
C ILE A 267 -6.09 12.03 -16.77
N ASP A 268 -5.16 12.38 -17.66
CA ASP A 268 -4.70 13.76 -17.81
C ASP A 268 -5.84 14.71 -18.25
N ALA A 269 -6.69 14.28 -19.17
CA ALA A 269 -7.86 15.05 -19.61
C ALA A 269 -8.86 15.28 -18.47
N LEU A 270 -9.21 14.22 -17.71
CA LEU A 270 -10.15 14.30 -16.59
C LEU A 270 -9.58 15.08 -15.39
N ARG A 271 -8.26 15.17 -15.29
CA ARG A 271 -7.63 16.05 -14.32
C ARG A 271 -7.68 17.50 -14.77
N ALA A 272 -7.40 17.77 -16.04
CA ALA A 272 -7.38 19.11 -16.60
C ALA A 272 -8.76 19.78 -16.59
N ASP A 273 -9.85 19.03 -16.81
CA ASP A 273 -11.21 19.54 -16.76
C ASP A 273 -11.85 19.58 -15.36
N GLY A 274 -11.12 19.08 -14.34
CA GLY A 274 -11.56 19.07 -12.94
C GLY A 274 -12.52 17.93 -12.57
N THR A 275 -12.79 16.98 -13.48
CA THR A 275 -13.68 15.85 -13.21
C THR A 275 -13.18 14.99 -12.03
N ILE A 276 -11.87 14.71 -11.96
CA ILE A 276 -11.30 13.94 -10.85
C ILE A 276 -11.54 14.65 -9.51
N ASP A 277 -11.32 15.93 -9.44
CA ASP A 277 -11.55 16.72 -8.22
C ASP A 277 -13.02 16.73 -7.79
N ARG A 278 -13.92 16.87 -8.77
CA ARG A 278 -15.37 16.77 -8.54
C ARG A 278 -15.76 15.42 -7.97
N LEU A 279 -15.29 14.32 -8.58
CA LEU A 279 -15.56 12.97 -8.10
C LEU A 279 -15.00 12.72 -6.70
N LEU A 280 -13.80 13.22 -6.39
CA LEU A 280 -13.22 13.10 -5.05
C LEU A 280 -14.10 13.77 -4.00
N ALA A 281 -14.61 14.96 -4.30
CA ALA A 281 -15.52 15.70 -3.40
C ALA A 281 -16.87 14.99 -3.26
N GLU A 282 -17.47 14.51 -4.36
CA GLU A 282 -18.75 13.78 -4.36
C GLU A 282 -18.69 12.50 -3.55
N HIS A 283 -17.53 11.83 -3.55
CA HIS A 283 -17.30 10.61 -2.77
C HIS A 283 -16.71 10.87 -1.37
N GLY A 284 -16.60 12.13 -0.95
CA GLY A 284 -16.13 12.52 0.37
C GLY A 284 -14.66 12.21 0.64
N LEU A 285 -13.84 12.18 -0.41
CA LEU A 285 -12.41 11.87 -0.33
C LEU A 285 -11.53 13.14 -0.34
N ALA A 286 -12.10 14.28 -0.60
CA ALA A 286 -11.45 15.58 -0.55
C ALA A 286 -12.40 16.62 0.06
N ALA A 287 -11.85 17.77 0.46
CA ALA A 287 -12.67 18.92 0.81
C ALA A 287 -13.49 19.34 -0.40
N PRO A 288 -14.78 19.72 -0.23
CA PRO A 288 -15.54 20.34 -1.30
C PRO A 288 -14.79 21.60 -1.76
N LYS A 289 -14.41 21.66 -3.03
CA LYS A 289 -13.94 22.92 -3.61
C LYS A 289 -15.12 23.88 -3.58
N GLY A 290 -14.98 24.97 -2.84
CA GLY A 290 -15.92 26.08 -2.92
C GLY A 290 -16.04 26.54 -4.37
N PRO A 291 -17.15 27.21 -4.76
CA PRO A 291 -17.29 27.76 -6.11
C PRO A 291 -16.04 28.57 -6.41
N GLY A 292 -15.37 28.21 -7.49
CA GLY A 292 -14.05 28.74 -7.86
C GLY A 292 -14.02 30.28 -7.73
N LYS A 293 -12.95 30.73 -7.04
CA LYS A 293 -12.58 32.14 -7.08
C LYS A 293 -11.87 32.45 -8.36
#